data_4258b7d9617976b48b59c3b9e0d68fb6
#
_entry.id   4258b7d9617976b48b59c3b9e0d68fb6
#
_cell.length_a   1.000
_cell.length_b   1.000
_cell.length_c   1.000
_cell.angle_alpha   90.00
_cell.angle_beta   90.00
_cell.angle_gamma   90.00
#
_symmetry.space_group_name_H-M   'P 1'
#
loop_
_entity.id
_entity.type
_entity.pdbx_description
1 polymer ?
#
loop_
_entity_poly.entity_id
_entity_poly.type
_entity_poly.pdbx_seq_one_letter_code
_entity_poly.pdbx_strand_id
1 'polypeptide(L)'
;MRVSDQMMEKDEKVADGQLVIASESGSGEARSSVVRDHTKIRLAVPSEDESGLSARRSGHFGKSACFTVVEIDNGKPTSVYSLANSAHAGGCQGPVELLVTNGVTTVVVGGIGSRPLGALMAAGIDVLYDADSASVGEAVEAVRLGLTPLMEAQSACESSQHSSHCGS
;
A
#
# COMPACT_ATOMS: atom_id res chain seq x y z
N MET A 1 -43.58 -35.07 43.92
CA MET A 1 -44.22 -34.81 42.64
C MET A 1 -43.16 -34.17 41.74
N ARG A 2 -42.48 -34.95 40.98
CA ARG A 2 -42.62 -35.22 39.57
C ARG A 2 -42.88 -33.91 38.82
N VAL A 3 -42.02 -33.41 37.94
CA VAL A 3 -41.86 -33.94 36.58
C VAL A 3 -40.49 -33.61 36.03
N SER A 4 -39.89 -34.57 35.45
CA SER A 4 -38.86 -34.59 34.45
C SER A 4 -39.33 -33.88 33.19
N ASP A 5 -38.42 -33.19 32.49
CA ASP A 5 -38.37 -33.17 31.03
C ASP A 5 -37.00 -32.71 30.60
N GLN A 6 -36.24 -33.56 30.19
CA GLN A 6 -35.76 -34.04 28.90
C GLN A 6 -35.28 -32.93 27.96
N MET A 7 -34.03 -32.79 28.00
CA MET A 7 -33.06 -32.87 26.91
C MET A 7 -33.61 -33.07 25.50
N MET A 8 -33.30 -32.17 24.62
CA MET A 8 -33.12 -32.49 23.22
C MET A 8 -31.84 -31.80 22.70
N GLU A 9 -30.80 -32.60 22.72
CA GLU A 9 -29.68 -32.48 21.83
C GLU A 9 -30.18 -32.50 20.39
N LYS A 10 -29.82 -31.49 19.63
CA LYS A 10 -29.81 -31.59 18.18
C LYS A 10 -28.41 -31.38 17.70
N ASP A 11 -27.75 -32.49 17.48
CA ASP A 11 -26.62 -32.61 16.57
C ASP A 11 -27.01 -32.03 15.22
N GLU A 12 -26.49 -30.87 14.90
CA GLU A 12 -26.57 -30.38 13.53
C GLU A 12 -25.25 -30.68 12.84
N LYS A 13 -25.23 -31.82 12.24
CA LYS A 13 -24.26 -32.35 11.33
C LYS A 13 -24.17 -31.42 10.12
N VAL A 14 -23.15 -30.62 10.06
CA VAL A 14 -22.83 -29.82 8.86
C VAL A 14 -22.33 -30.78 7.79
N ALA A 15 -23.18 -31.02 6.80
CA ALA A 15 -22.85 -31.79 5.63
C ALA A 15 -21.92 -30.97 4.72
N ASP A 16 -20.88 -31.63 4.24
CA ASP A 16 -20.02 -31.27 3.14
C ASP A 16 -20.80 -30.65 1.97
N GLY A 17 -20.69 -29.36 1.80
CA GLY A 17 -21.10 -28.63 0.62
C GLY A 17 -19.95 -28.56 -0.36
N GLN A 18 -19.81 -29.56 -1.18
CA GLN A 18 -18.92 -29.60 -2.31
C GLN A 18 -19.24 -28.45 -3.27
N LEU A 19 -18.38 -27.46 -3.33
CA LEU A 19 -18.49 -26.35 -4.26
C LEU A 19 -18.16 -26.82 -5.66
N VAL A 20 -19.18 -26.97 -6.50
CA VAL A 20 -19.04 -27.27 -7.93
C VAL A 20 -18.66 -25.97 -8.62
N ILE A 21 -17.44 -25.86 -9.05
CA ILE A 21 -17.01 -24.79 -9.95
C ILE A 21 -17.53 -25.10 -11.34
N ALA A 22 -18.57 -24.37 -11.76
CA ALA A 22 -19.00 -24.34 -13.13
C ALA A 22 -17.96 -23.52 -13.93
N SER A 23 -17.30 -24.18 -14.86
CA SER A 23 -16.45 -23.55 -15.85
C SER A 23 -17.32 -22.84 -16.88
N GLU A 24 -17.31 -21.51 -16.87
CA GLU A 24 -17.76 -20.73 -18.00
C GLU A 24 -16.62 -19.92 -18.56
N SER A 25 -16.25 -20.29 -19.76
CA SER A 25 -15.36 -19.57 -20.63
C SER A 25 -16.02 -18.26 -21.09
N GLY A 26 -15.57 -17.16 -20.53
CA GLY A 26 -15.91 -15.82 -20.96
C GLY A 26 -14.66 -15.00 -20.97
N SER A 27 -14.11 -14.74 -22.16
CA SER A 27 -13.02 -13.84 -22.40
C SER A 27 -13.39 -12.42 -22.01
N GLY A 28 -12.94 -12.03 -20.84
CA GLY A 28 -12.96 -10.68 -20.32
C GLY A 28 -11.90 -10.63 -19.24
N GLU A 29 -10.69 -10.17 -19.59
CA GLU A 29 -9.61 -9.94 -18.64
C GLU A 29 -10.00 -8.81 -17.68
N ALA A 30 -10.81 -9.13 -16.73
CA ALA A 30 -10.80 -8.42 -15.47
C ALA A 30 -9.49 -8.84 -14.80
N ARG A 31 -8.46 -8.00 -14.87
CA ARG A 31 -7.26 -8.15 -14.06
C ARG A 31 -7.70 -8.11 -12.62
N SER A 32 -7.85 -9.30 -12.10
CA SER A 32 -8.00 -9.56 -10.69
C SER A 32 -6.86 -8.79 -9.99
N SER A 33 -7.21 -7.73 -9.30
CA SER A 33 -6.36 -7.20 -8.26
C SER A 33 -6.06 -8.39 -7.35
N VAL A 34 -4.83 -8.88 -7.42
CA VAL A 34 -4.34 -9.88 -6.48
C VAL A 34 -4.35 -9.16 -5.14
N VAL A 35 -5.46 -9.27 -4.44
CA VAL A 35 -5.51 -8.97 -3.01
C VAL A 35 -4.58 -10.01 -2.40
N ARG A 36 -3.32 -9.67 -2.29
CA ARG A 36 -2.43 -10.38 -1.40
C ARG A 36 -3.06 -10.20 -0.03
N ASP A 37 -3.33 -11.29 0.62
CA ASP A 37 -3.88 -11.35 1.97
C ASP A 37 -2.85 -10.71 2.93
N HIS A 38 -2.85 -9.39 2.95
CA HIS A 38 -1.98 -8.59 3.77
C HIS A 38 -2.66 -8.35 5.11
N THR A 39 -2.71 -9.37 5.92
CA THR A 39 -3.06 -9.20 7.34
C THR A 39 -2.13 -8.20 8.01
N LYS A 40 -0.91 -8.05 7.49
CA LYS A 40 0.09 -7.07 7.96
C LYS A 40 0.69 -6.29 6.81
N ILE A 41 0.46 -4.98 6.80
CA ILE A 41 1.02 -4.04 5.82
C ILE A 41 1.98 -3.11 6.56
N ARG A 42 3.18 -2.93 6.00
CA ARG A 42 4.08 -1.83 6.36
C ARG A 42 4.00 -0.76 5.29
N LEU A 43 3.22 0.25 5.59
CA LEU A 43 2.93 1.35 4.70
C LEU A 43 3.91 2.49 4.95
N ALA A 44 4.68 2.90 3.95
CA ALA A 44 5.54 4.07 4.03
C ALA A 44 4.93 5.26 3.28
N VAL A 45 4.96 6.43 3.90
CA VAL A 45 4.50 7.69 3.32
C VAL A 45 5.65 8.71 3.40
N PRO A 46 6.10 9.28 2.27
CA PRO A 46 7.09 10.37 2.28
C PRO A 46 6.57 11.55 3.09
N SER A 47 7.34 12.03 4.06
CA SER A 47 6.95 13.10 4.98
C SER A 47 8.03 14.17 5.10
N GLU A 48 7.61 15.38 5.48
CA GLU A 48 8.49 16.54 5.63
C GLU A 48 9.12 16.62 7.03
N ASP A 49 8.51 15.94 7.99
CA ASP A 49 8.93 15.88 9.38
C ASP A 49 8.58 14.55 10.04
N GLU A 50 9.00 14.35 11.29
CA GLU A 50 8.83 13.12 12.06
C GLU A 50 7.61 13.14 12.99
N SER A 51 6.61 13.98 12.72
CA SER A 51 5.39 14.11 13.56
C SER A 51 4.42 12.92 13.44
N GLY A 52 4.84 11.82 12.82
CA GLY A 52 4.04 10.61 12.67
C GLY A 52 2.83 10.84 11.76
N LEU A 53 1.62 10.48 12.22
CA LEU A 53 0.39 10.64 11.42
C LEU A 53 0.04 12.11 11.15
N SER A 54 0.49 13.03 12.00
CA SER A 54 0.28 14.48 11.84
C SER A 54 1.30 15.12 10.90
N ALA A 55 2.35 14.38 10.52
CA ALA A 55 3.38 14.88 9.63
C ALA A 55 2.79 15.29 8.28
N ARG A 56 3.30 16.39 7.75
CA ARG A 56 2.96 16.83 6.41
C ARG A 56 3.53 15.86 5.38
N ARG A 57 2.71 15.47 4.44
CA ARG A 57 3.14 14.59 3.36
C ARG A 57 4.05 15.33 2.38
N SER A 58 5.14 14.71 1.99
CA SER A 58 6.01 15.23 0.94
C SER A 58 5.49 14.82 -0.45
N GLY A 59 5.39 15.78 -1.36
CA GLY A 59 5.02 15.52 -2.75
C GLY A 59 6.09 14.80 -3.57
N HIS A 60 7.31 14.65 -3.03
CA HIS A 60 8.46 14.09 -3.75
C HIS A 60 9.06 12.91 -3.01
N PHE A 61 9.01 11.73 -3.60
CA PHE A 61 9.57 10.51 -3.02
C PHE A 61 11.05 10.62 -2.65
N GLY A 62 11.89 11.07 -3.59
CA GLY A 62 13.36 11.12 -3.41
C GLY A 62 13.88 12.30 -2.60
N LYS A 63 13.07 13.32 -2.37
CA LYS A 63 13.46 14.57 -1.67
C LYS A 63 12.78 14.75 -0.32
N SER A 64 11.98 13.78 0.10
CA SER A 64 11.37 13.80 1.44
C SER A 64 12.44 13.79 2.54
N ALA A 65 12.20 14.50 3.62
CA ALA A 65 13.10 14.52 4.77
C ALA A 65 13.14 13.15 5.48
N CYS A 66 11.99 12.49 5.53
CA CYS A 66 11.84 11.16 6.11
C CYS A 66 10.69 10.40 5.46
N PHE A 67 10.54 9.14 5.85
CA PHE A 67 9.38 8.32 5.54
C PHE A 67 8.70 7.95 6.85
N THR A 68 7.44 8.30 6.99
CA THR A 68 6.63 7.80 8.11
C THR A 68 6.13 6.41 7.74
N VAL A 69 6.50 5.43 8.54
CA VAL A 69 6.06 4.03 8.36
C VAL A 69 4.94 3.73 9.34
N VAL A 70 3.86 3.19 8.83
CA VAL A 70 2.70 2.77 9.61
C VAL A 70 2.52 1.27 9.42
N GLU A 71 2.60 0.53 10.51
CA GLU A 71 2.25 -0.88 10.51
C GLU A 71 0.73 -1.02 10.68
N ILE A 72 0.11 -1.71 9.76
CA ILE A 72 -1.34 -1.96 9.76
C ILE A 72 -1.55 -3.46 9.90
N ASP A 73 -2.29 -3.88 10.90
CA ASP A 73 -2.70 -5.25 11.12
C ASP A 73 -4.23 -5.33 11.12
N ASN A 74 -4.80 -6.20 10.27
CA ASN A 74 -6.25 -6.33 10.12
C ASN A 74 -6.97 -4.97 9.92
N GLY A 75 -6.37 -4.09 9.12
CA GLY A 75 -6.90 -2.76 8.81
C GLY A 75 -6.79 -1.74 9.95
N LYS A 76 -6.05 -2.03 11.03
CA LYS A 76 -5.83 -1.12 12.15
C LYS A 76 -4.35 -0.74 12.24
N PRO A 77 -4.02 0.55 12.38
CA PRO A 77 -2.65 0.97 12.68
C PRO A 77 -2.23 0.42 14.04
N THR A 78 -1.08 -0.25 14.09
CA THR A 78 -0.51 -0.86 15.31
C THR A 78 0.78 -0.20 15.75
N SER A 79 1.53 0.39 14.81
CA SER A 79 2.78 1.09 15.09
C SER A 79 2.99 2.21 14.09
N VAL A 80 3.60 3.30 14.53
CA VAL A 80 3.98 4.46 13.70
C VAL A 80 5.38 4.87 14.09
N TYR A 81 6.28 4.97 13.11
CA TYR A 81 7.65 5.43 13.30
C TYR A 81 8.17 6.12 12.05
N SER A 82 9.24 6.89 12.19
CA SER A 82 9.85 7.63 11.09
C SER A 82 11.22 7.06 10.74
N LEU A 83 11.50 6.99 9.45
CA LEU A 83 12.81 6.63 8.90
C LEU A 83 13.41 7.88 8.26
N ALA A 84 14.50 8.40 8.83
CA ALA A 84 15.20 9.55 8.27
C ALA A 84 15.77 9.21 6.89
N ASN A 85 15.48 10.03 5.90
CA ASN A 85 16.03 9.90 4.57
C ASN A 85 17.38 10.61 4.48
N SER A 86 18.41 9.99 5.04
CA SER A 86 19.79 10.53 5.03
C SER A 86 20.49 10.40 3.67
N ALA A 87 19.84 9.83 2.68
CA ALA A 87 20.44 9.51 1.38
C ALA A 87 20.45 10.68 0.39
N HIS A 88 20.51 11.94 0.87
CA HIS A 88 20.64 13.10 -0.02
C HIS A 88 21.90 13.08 -0.91
N ALA A 89 22.86 12.21 -0.63
CA ALA A 89 24.11 12.10 -1.37
C ALA A 89 24.13 10.99 -2.45
N GLY A 90 23.15 10.10 -2.48
CA GLY A 90 23.20 8.86 -3.28
C GLY A 90 22.17 8.73 -4.41
N GLY A 91 21.36 9.74 -4.69
CA GLY A 91 20.28 9.63 -5.69
C GLY A 91 19.10 8.79 -5.23
N CYS A 92 18.23 8.37 -6.18
CA CYS A 92 16.98 7.67 -5.87
C CYS A 92 17.14 6.23 -5.36
N GLN A 93 18.33 5.66 -5.32
CA GLN A 93 18.57 4.30 -4.83
C GLN A 93 18.53 4.23 -3.30
N GLY A 94 19.04 5.24 -2.60
CA GLY A 94 19.07 5.28 -1.14
C GLY A 94 17.67 5.13 -0.50
N PRO A 95 16.67 5.90 -0.92
CA PRO A 95 15.30 5.76 -0.41
C PRO A 95 14.68 4.38 -0.64
N VAL A 96 14.90 3.76 -1.80
CA VAL A 96 14.38 2.42 -2.10
C VAL A 96 15.04 1.37 -1.20
N GLU A 97 16.37 1.43 -1.08
CA GLU A 97 17.12 0.51 -0.23
C GLU A 97 16.74 0.65 1.25
N LEU A 98 16.53 1.89 1.71
CA LEU A 98 16.04 2.17 3.07
C LEU A 98 14.70 1.47 3.34
N LEU A 99 13.75 1.59 2.42
CA LEU A 99 12.43 0.98 2.56
C LEU A 99 12.50 -0.55 2.50
N VAL A 100 13.27 -1.11 1.57
CA VAL A 100 13.48 -2.57 1.46
C VAL A 100 14.09 -3.14 2.74
N THR A 101 15.15 -2.51 3.26
CA THR A 101 15.84 -2.95 4.48
C THR A 101 14.92 -2.93 5.70
N ASN A 102 13.98 -2.00 5.75
CA ASN A 102 13.00 -1.90 6.84
C ASN A 102 11.73 -2.75 6.60
N GLY A 103 11.71 -3.56 5.55
CA GLY A 103 10.62 -4.49 5.28
C GLY A 103 9.31 -3.80 4.91
N VAL A 104 9.37 -2.62 4.30
CA VAL A 104 8.19 -1.92 3.77
C VAL A 104 7.59 -2.75 2.65
N THR A 105 6.27 -2.90 2.67
CA THR A 105 5.51 -3.67 1.67
C THR A 105 4.75 -2.78 0.72
N THR A 106 4.41 -1.58 1.15
CA THR A 106 3.58 -0.65 0.39
C THR A 106 4.06 0.79 0.59
N VAL A 107 4.06 1.59 -0.46
CA VAL A 107 4.41 3.02 -0.43
C VAL A 107 3.29 3.84 -1.04
N VAL A 108 2.91 4.94 -0.40
CA VAL A 108 1.97 5.92 -0.97
C VAL A 108 2.74 7.14 -1.44
N VAL A 109 2.55 7.54 -2.68
CA VAL A 109 3.26 8.67 -3.28
C VAL A 109 2.30 9.63 -3.98
N GLY A 110 2.61 10.92 -3.97
CA GLY A 110 1.95 11.94 -4.79
C GLY A 110 2.62 12.15 -6.15
N GLY A 111 3.84 11.64 -6.28
CA GLY A 111 4.63 11.66 -7.50
C GLY A 111 5.96 10.94 -7.31
N ILE A 112 6.33 10.16 -8.30
CA ILE A 112 7.56 9.37 -8.28
C ILE A 112 8.12 9.26 -9.70
N GLY A 113 9.44 9.33 -9.83
CA GLY A 113 10.10 9.12 -11.11
C GLY A 113 10.08 7.66 -11.54
N SER A 114 10.24 7.41 -12.84
CA SER A 114 10.23 6.05 -13.42
C SER A 114 11.29 5.12 -12.81
N ARG A 115 12.49 5.63 -12.52
CA ARG A 115 13.56 4.84 -11.92
C ARG A 115 13.23 4.30 -10.53
N PRO A 116 12.88 5.15 -9.54
CA PRO A 116 12.52 4.65 -8.22
C PRO A 116 11.23 3.81 -8.24
N LEU A 117 10.26 4.13 -9.10
CA LEU A 117 9.07 3.30 -9.27
C LEU A 117 9.44 1.88 -9.72
N GLY A 118 10.25 1.76 -10.79
CA GLY A 118 10.71 0.46 -11.27
C GLY A 118 11.50 -0.33 -10.22
N ALA A 119 12.34 0.35 -9.43
CA ALA A 119 13.11 -0.28 -8.38
C ALA A 119 12.23 -0.79 -7.21
N LEU A 120 11.22 -0.03 -6.79
CA LEU A 120 10.25 -0.45 -5.78
C LEU A 120 9.44 -1.67 -6.26
N MET A 121 8.95 -1.62 -7.49
CA MET A 121 8.21 -2.75 -8.09
C MET A 121 9.08 -4.01 -8.21
N ALA A 122 10.34 -3.86 -8.62
CA ALA A 122 11.30 -4.97 -8.70
C ALA A 122 11.61 -5.56 -7.32
N ALA A 123 11.56 -4.76 -6.27
CA ALA A 123 11.71 -5.19 -4.89
C ALA A 123 10.42 -5.82 -4.30
N GLY A 124 9.33 -5.85 -5.07
CA GLY A 124 8.04 -6.38 -4.62
C GLY A 124 7.25 -5.43 -3.71
N ILE A 125 7.56 -4.14 -3.72
CA ILE A 125 6.85 -3.11 -2.97
C ILE A 125 5.73 -2.56 -3.85
N ASP A 126 4.51 -2.57 -3.34
CA ASP A 126 3.36 -1.97 -4.01
C ASP A 126 3.43 -0.45 -3.90
N VAL A 127 3.21 0.25 -5.00
CA VAL A 127 3.23 1.72 -5.03
C VAL A 127 1.82 2.22 -5.30
N LEU A 128 1.26 2.95 -4.35
CA LEU A 128 -0.06 3.54 -4.42
C LEU A 128 0.03 5.02 -4.73
N TYR A 129 -0.89 5.50 -5.57
CA TYR A 129 -0.96 6.92 -5.92
C TYR A 129 -2.01 7.63 -5.09
N ASP A 130 -1.61 8.74 -4.49
CA ASP A 130 -2.46 9.66 -3.77
C ASP A 130 -1.91 11.08 -3.91
N ALA A 131 -2.63 11.96 -4.58
CA ALA A 131 -2.26 13.36 -4.76
C ALA A 131 -2.98 14.30 -3.78
N ASP A 132 -4.05 13.86 -3.17
CA ASP A 132 -5.02 14.72 -2.49
C ASP A 132 -4.76 14.87 -0.99
N SER A 133 -4.21 13.85 -0.35
CA SER A 133 -3.93 13.88 1.09
C SER A 133 -2.83 14.88 1.44
N ALA A 134 -3.08 15.75 2.40
CA ALA A 134 -2.13 16.74 2.89
C ALA A 134 -1.22 16.19 4.01
N SER A 135 -1.72 15.24 4.80
CA SER A 135 -1.01 14.62 5.92
C SER A 135 -0.82 13.12 5.72
N VAL A 136 0.12 12.57 6.48
CA VAL A 136 0.34 11.11 6.52
C VAL A 136 -0.93 10.38 6.98
N GLY A 137 -1.63 10.90 8.00
CA GLY A 137 -2.85 10.29 8.52
C GLY A 137 -3.96 10.20 7.49
N GLU A 138 -4.15 11.24 6.66
CA GLU A 138 -5.12 11.23 5.56
C GLU A 138 -4.75 10.18 4.51
N ALA A 139 -3.47 10.09 4.13
CA ALA A 139 -3.00 9.09 3.18
C ALA A 139 -3.22 7.65 3.70
N VAL A 140 -2.94 7.41 4.98
CA VAL A 140 -3.19 6.11 5.64
C VAL A 140 -4.68 5.76 5.61
N GLU A 141 -5.55 6.73 5.87
CA GLU A 141 -7.00 6.52 5.84
C GLU A 141 -7.49 6.27 4.42
N ALA A 142 -6.99 6.99 3.43
CA ALA A 142 -7.30 6.76 2.01
C ALA A 142 -6.94 5.33 1.58
N VAL A 143 -5.79 4.81 2.02
CA VAL A 143 -5.38 3.42 1.79
C VAL A 143 -6.33 2.43 2.46
N ARG A 144 -6.70 2.67 3.71
CA ARG A 144 -7.63 1.82 4.46
C ARG A 144 -9.02 1.74 3.80
N LEU A 145 -9.45 2.82 3.19
CA LEU A 145 -10.72 2.91 2.47
C LEU A 145 -10.63 2.40 1.02
N GLY A 146 -9.44 1.99 0.56
CA GLY A 146 -9.23 1.51 -0.80
C GLY A 146 -9.38 2.59 -1.89
N LEU A 147 -9.15 3.85 -1.53
CA LEU A 147 -9.29 5.00 -2.43
C LEU A 147 -8.03 5.29 -3.25
N THR A 148 -6.91 4.62 -2.93
CA THR A 148 -5.62 4.84 -3.58
C THR A 148 -5.38 3.79 -4.66
N PRO A 149 -5.32 4.17 -5.94
CA PRO A 149 -5.03 3.24 -7.02
C PRO A 149 -3.57 2.78 -6.99
N LEU A 150 -3.34 1.55 -7.42
CA LEU A 150 -2.00 1.02 -7.64
C LEU A 150 -1.37 1.72 -8.86
N MET A 151 -0.13 2.18 -8.71
CA MET A 151 0.63 2.72 -9.84
C MET A 151 1.13 1.59 -10.74
N GLU A 152 0.86 1.72 -12.02
CA GLU A 152 1.44 0.84 -13.03
C GLU A 152 2.72 1.46 -13.59
N ALA A 153 3.64 0.62 -14.09
CA ALA A 153 4.91 1.07 -14.66
C ALA A 153 4.73 2.07 -15.83
N GLN A 154 3.61 2.02 -16.51
CA GLN A 154 3.26 2.90 -17.61
C GLN A 154 2.88 4.32 -17.17
N SER A 155 2.37 4.49 -15.97
CA SER A 155 1.98 5.80 -15.43
C SER A 155 3.16 6.72 -15.12
N ALA A 156 4.37 6.17 -14.99
CA ALA A 156 5.59 6.94 -14.74
C ALA A 156 6.15 7.65 -15.98
N CYS A 157 5.69 7.30 -17.18
CA CYS A 157 6.25 7.83 -18.42
C CYS A 157 5.68 9.19 -18.85
N GLU A 158 4.56 9.63 -18.30
CA GLU A 158 3.89 10.85 -18.76
C GLU A 158 4.45 12.15 -18.15
N SER A 159 5.18 12.09 -17.05
CA SER A 159 5.74 13.29 -16.41
C SER A 159 7.10 13.77 -16.98
N SER A 160 7.64 13.08 -18.00
CA SER A 160 8.98 13.40 -18.54
C SER A 160 8.98 14.24 -19.83
N GLN A 161 7.81 14.66 -20.34
CA GLN A 161 7.75 15.33 -21.67
C GLN A 161 7.58 16.85 -21.63
N HIS A 162 7.85 17.52 -20.50
CA HIS A 162 7.83 18.98 -20.48
C HIS A 162 9.18 19.58 -20.08
N SER A 163 10.23 19.27 -20.84
CA SER A 163 11.47 20.06 -20.80
C SER A 163 12.30 19.81 -22.07
N SER A 164 11.87 20.30 -23.20
CA SER A 164 12.72 20.47 -24.36
C SER A 164 12.21 21.63 -25.20
N HIS A 165 12.42 22.84 -24.70
CA HIS A 165 12.51 24.01 -25.58
C HIS A 165 13.63 24.89 -25.08
N CYS A 166 14.88 24.52 -25.41
CA CYS A 166 15.98 25.42 -25.45
C CYS A 166 16.17 25.77 -26.93
N GLY A 167 15.53 26.86 -27.33
CA GLY A 167 15.77 27.53 -28.60
C GLY A 167 17.06 28.29 -28.57
N SER A 168 17.73 28.29 -29.66
CA SER A 168 18.97 28.99 -30.08
C SER A 168 19.09 30.42 -29.65
#